data_20c3fead73601edf4270e8611131a6a9
#
_entry.id   20c3fead73601edf4270e8611131a6a9
#
_cell.length_a   1.000
_cell.length_b   1.000
_cell.length_c   1.000
_cell.angle_alpha   90.00
_cell.angle_beta   90.00
_cell.angle_gamma   90.00
#
_symmetry.space_group_name_H-M   'P 1'
#
loop_
_entity.id
_entity.type
_entity.pdbx_description
1 polymer ?
#
loop_
_entity_poly.entity_id
_entity_poly.type
_entity_poly.pdbx_seq_one_letter_code
_entity_poly.pdbx_strand_id
1 'polypeptide(L)'
;QGMLKNLINDFKSENSLSYSIDFQNCMNEIENKANLTYYIQNIEGLKWATRHLNGHAAEFVNQNIEALKPISAFALQFNLNTKDCYSSAYLHFNSAEKEETKNIWTVQLDAPLRSEINLVRNHYTKKWELAVQDELLNLYLISSQGEIIWKRKLEEGILGEIKQIDLYKNKKFQMIFNTTNKVFLVDRNGRDVLKFPIMLDEPTKLPISLFDYEKNKNYRILVSSGKKHFMYNKFGEKIKGWKLSRTLSPAIHPAEHYVIGGRDYIIMAEENGTLHILNRKGESRIQISEKIEFSQNTIQVIQGKTTETSMMVTIDKNGAQKNILFDGSIDSSLQFSFEKNTQYEFSKGHNIRTKGDVLNVNGPKINLMYSFDEAELLPAKIFDFSDHFYLSVTDKKGSKTYLFRDTNEIIDGFPLYGKTTGVLQDLNNDGELNLITSGETGTIFNYAVD
;
A
#
# COMPACT_ATOMS: atom_id res chain seq x y z
N GLN A 1 56.90 24.09 5.96
CA GLN A 1 57.02 22.73 6.57
C GLN A 1 55.67 22.19 7.11
N GLY A 2 54.73 23.01 7.59
CA GLY A 2 53.43 22.56 8.09
C GLY A 2 52.51 21.98 6.99
N MET A 3 52.45 22.67 5.85
CA MET A 3 51.55 22.27 4.74
C MET A 3 51.94 20.91 4.13
N LEU A 4 53.22 20.61 3.97
CA LEU A 4 53.69 19.34 3.47
C LEU A 4 53.44 18.17 4.44
N LYS A 5 53.51 18.48 5.75
CA LYS A 5 53.27 17.51 6.82
C LYS A 5 51.80 17.15 6.90
N ASN A 6 50.90 18.15 6.72
CA ASN A 6 49.46 17.92 6.64
C ASN A 6 49.11 17.09 5.40
N LEU A 7 49.66 17.45 4.23
CA LEU A 7 49.43 16.69 2.99
C LEU A 7 49.86 15.21 3.12
N ILE A 8 50.99 14.92 3.76
CA ILE A 8 51.48 13.56 4.01
C ILE A 8 50.59 12.83 5.01
N ASN A 9 50.07 13.52 6.02
CA ASN A 9 49.14 12.93 6.99
C ASN A 9 47.78 12.64 6.35
N ASP A 10 47.23 13.53 5.55
CA ASP A 10 45.99 13.36 4.83
C ASP A 10 46.06 12.19 3.84
N PHE A 11 47.21 12.03 3.16
CA PHE A 11 47.46 10.88 2.28
C PHE A 11 47.56 9.56 3.06
N LYS A 12 48.20 9.57 4.24
CA LYS A 12 48.37 8.38 5.09
C LYS A 12 47.07 7.97 5.82
N SER A 13 46.19 8.91 6.07
CA SER A 13 44.90 8.67 6.71
C SER A 13 43.76 8.40 5.72
N GLU A 14 44.10 8.21 4.43
CA GLU A 14 43.08 8.03 3.34
C GLU A 14 42.13 9.22 3.20
N ASN A 15 42.46 10.36 3.72
CA ASN A 15 41.69 11.59 3.74
C ASN A 15 42.00 12.51 2.57
N SER A 16 42.55 11.94 1.47
CA SER A 16 42.82 12.69 0.25
C SER A 16 41.62 12.65 -0.72
N LEU A 17 41.55 13.64 -1.58
CA LEU A 17 40.48 13.76 -2.56
C LEU A 17 40.30 12.50 -3.43
N SER A 18 41.39 11.77 -3.69
CA SER A 18 41.40 10.51 -4.46
C SER A 18 40.57 9.38 -3.81
N TYR A 19 40.29 9.43 -2.51
CA TYR A 19 39.46 8.46 -1.80
C TYR A 19 37.99 8.89 -1.73
N SER A 20 37.66 10.12 -2.15
CA SER A 20 36.26 10.59 -2.21
C SER A 20 35.53 9.89 -3.35
N ILE A 21 34.39 9.23 -3.01
CA ILE A 21 33.53 8.55 -3.99
C ILE A 21 33.03 9.54 -5.02
N ASP A 22 32.59 10.73 -4.60
CA ASP A 22 32.11 11.77 -5.50
C ASP A 22 33.19 12.23 -6.48
N PHE A 23 34.44 12.33 -6.01
CA PHE A 23 35.58 12.67 -6.89
C PHE A 23 35.88 11.56 -7.89
N GLN A 24 35.89 10.30 -7.44
CA GLN A 24 36.12 9.15 -8.32
C GLN A 24 35.01 9.04 -9.39
N ASN A 25 33.75 9.17 -8.99
CA ASN A 25 32.62 9.17 -9.92
C ASN A 25 32.73 10.29 -10.95
N CYS A 26 33.04 11.50 -10.49
CA CYS A 26 33.26 12.63 -11.37
C CYS A 26 34.43 12.39 -12.35
N MET A 27 35.54 11.87 -11.88
CA MET A 27 36.72 11.60 -12.74
C MET A 27 36.48 10.49 -13.76
N ASN A 28 35.56 9.57 -13.51
CA ASN A 28 35.20 8.53 -14.46
C ASN A 28 34.31 9.04 -15.60
N GLU A 29 33.57 10.11 -15.37
CA GLU A 29 32.59 10.68 -16.35
C GLU A 29 33.21 11.83 -17.19
N ILE A 30 34.33 12.39 -16.78
CA ILE A 30 35.04 13.46 -17.50
C ILE A 30 36.30 12.94 -18.16
N GLU A 31 36.85 13.73 -19.07
CA GLU A 31 38.05 13.33 -19.80
C GLU A 31 39.28 13.17 -18.87
N ASN A 32 39.99 12.07 -19.05
CA ASN A 32 41.19 11.78 -18.28
C ASN A 32 42.39 12.74 -18.55
N LYS A 33 42.33 13.52 -19.63
CA LYS A 33 43.34 14.50 -20.01
C LYS A 33 42.70 15.82 -20.33
N ALA A 34 42.91 16.79 -19.47
CA ALA A 34 42.51 18.18 -19.69
C ALA A 34 43.70 19.11 -19.37
N ASN A 35 43.72 20.30 -19.99
CA ASN A 35 44.72 21.31 -19.65
C ASN A 35 44.45 21.92 -18.27
N LEU A 36 43.16 22.03 -17.90
CA LEU A 36 42.77 22.56 -16.61
C LEU A 36 41.47 21.88 -16.18
N THR A 37 41.41 21.41 -14.95
CA THR A 37 40.22 20.84 -14.32
C THR A 37 39.98 21.57 -13.01
N TYR A 38 38.79 22.19 -12.87
CA TYR A 38 38.27 22.65 -11.61
C TYR A 38 37.31 21.62 -11.04
N TYR A 39 37.51 21.27 -9.78
CA TYR A 39 36.58 20.40 -9.03
C TYR A 39 36.19 21.10 -7.75
N ILE A 40 34.87 21.15 -7.53
CA ILE A 40 34.25 21.73 -6.34
C ILE A 40 33.39 20.64 -5.70
N GLN A 41 33.62 20.34 -4.45
CA GLN A 41 32.88 19.37 -3.68
C GLN A 41 32.03 20.12 -2.64
N ASN A 42 30.78 19.71 -2.53
CA ASN A 42 29.79 20.17 -1.57
C ASN A 42 29.48 21.68 -1.55
N ILE A 43 28.51 22.06 -0.73
CA ILE A 43 28.02 23.42 -0.59
C ILE A 43 29.09 24.38 -0.04
N GLU A 44 30.02 23.90 0.78
CA GLU A 44 31.07 24.74 1.35
C GLU A 44 32.09 25.12 0.29
N GLY A 45 32.41 24.21 -0.63
CA GLY A 45 33.22 24.51 -1.81
C GLY A 45 32.53 25.54 -2.72
N LEU A 46 31.21 25.44 -2.90
CA LEU A 46 30.45 26.41 -3.68
C LEU A 46 30.44 27.80 -3.00
N LYS A 47 30.26 27.88 -1.69
CA LYS A 47 30.39 29.13 -0.92
C LYS A 47 31.79 29.74 -1.02
N TRP A 48 32.83 28.91 -1.03
CA TRP A 48 34.18 29.39 -1.26
C TRP A 48 34.34 29.98 -2.66
N ALA A 49 33.78 29.29 -3.68
CA ALA A 49 33.84 29.72 -5.07
C ALA A 49 33.15 31.07 -5.30
N THR A 50 32.08 31.41 -4.54
CA THR A 50 31.40 32.71 -4.67
C THR A 50 32.30 33.91 -4.47
N ARG A 51 33.41 33.75 -3.73
CA ARG A 51 34.42 34.82 -3.52
C ARG A 51 35.19 35.19 -4.80
N HIS A 52 35.15 34.31 -5.78
CA HIS A 52 35.82 34.45 -7.08
C HIS A 52 34.88 34.69 -8.25
N LEU A 53 33.56 34.68 -8.00
CA LEU A 53 32.55 34.99 -9.00
C LEU A 53 32.31 36.50 -9.11
N ASN A 54 31.79 36.95 -10.24
CA ASN A 54 31.30 38.32 -10.35
C ASN A 54 30.08 38.53 -9.45
N GLY A 55 29.75 39.81 -9.13
CA GLY A 55 28.74 40.16 -8.14
C GLY A 55 27.37 39.49 -8.41
N HIS A 56 26.90 39.49 -9.66
CA HIS A 56 25.62 38.89 -10.03
C HIS A 56 25.63 37.36 -9.85
N ALA A 57 26.69 36.66 -10.25
CA ALA A 57 26.79 35.23 -10.06
C ALA A 57 26.91 34.83 -8.58
N ALA A 58 27.67 35.58 -7.81
CA ALA A 58 27.80 35.39 -6.36
C ALA A 58 26.44 35.62 -5.63
N GLU A 59 25.71 36.63 -6.03
CA GLU A 59 24.37 36.92 -5.50
C GLU A 59 23.37 35.81 -5.82
N PHE A 60 23.36 35.36 -7.09
CA PHE A 60 22.52 34.22 -7.50
C PHE A 60 22.77 32.97 -6.68
N VAL A 61 24.04 32.57 -6.51
CA VAL A 61 24.41 31.40 -5.69
C VAL A 61 23.95 31.56 -4.25
N ASN A 62 24.18 32.75 -3.65
CA ASN A 62 23.80 32.96 -2.26
C ASN A 62 22.28 33.00 -2.05
N GLN A 63 21.52 33.56 -2.98
CA GLN A 63 20.05 33.57 -2.92
C GLN A 63 19.43 32.18 -3.10
N ASN A 64 20.10 31.29 -3.84
CA ASN A 64 19.61 29.95 -4.16
C ASN A 64 20.38 28.84 -3.44
N ILE A 65 21.12 29.16 -2.37
CA ILE A 65 22.03 28.23 -1.70
C ILE A 65 21.32 26.95 -1.20
N GLU A 66 20.09 27.07 -0.73
CA GLU A 66 19.28 25.92 -0.29
C GLU A 66 18.92 25.00 -1.46
N ALA A 67 18.53 25.57 -2.60
CA ALA A 67 18.22 24.80 -3.82
C ALA A 67 19.45 24.14 -4.43
N LEU A 68 20.65 24.64 -4.14
CA LEU A 68 21.93 24.12 -4.62
C LEU A 68 22.54 23.05 -3.69
N LYS A 69 22.02 22.86 -2.48
CA LYS A 69 22.48 21.83 -1.54
C LYS A 69 22.55 20.43 -2.12
N PRO A 70 21.62 19.98 -3.00
CA PRO A 70 21.70 18.66 -3.62
C PRO A 70 22.89 18.47 -4.57
N ILE A 71 23.59 19.54 -4.95
CA ILE A 71 24.78 19.42 -5.80
C ILE A 71 25.96 19.01 -4.91
N SER A 72 26.34 17.72 -4.99
CA SER A 72 27.45 17.20 -4.16
C SER A 72 28.83 17.44 -4.79
N ALA A 73 28.88 17.51 -6.12
CA ALA A 73 30.12 17.81 -6.83
C ALA A 73 29.87 18.52 -8.16
N PHE A 74 30.80 19.41 -8.52
CA PHE A 74 30.83 20.08 -9.81
C PHE A 74 32.26 20.03 -10.36
N ALA A 75 32.40 19.64 -11.62
CA ALA A 75 33.70 19.73 -12.32
C ALA A 75 33.54 20.51 -13.62
N LEU A 76 34.55 21.32 -13.91
CA LEU A 76 34.67 22.06 -15.14
C LEU A 76 36.06 21.82 -15.75
N GLN A 77 36.11 21.37 -16.97
CA GLN A 77 37.34 21.10 -17.70
C GLN A 77 37.46 22.04 -18.90
N PHE A 78 38.72 22.46 -19.14
CA PHE A 78 39.12 23.22 -20.31
C PHE A 78 40.19 22.45 -21.05
N ASN A 79 39.97 22.23 -22.33
CA ASN A 79 40.89 21.55 -23.24
C ASN A 79 41.26 22.49 -24.37
N LEU A 80 42.51 22.74 -24.52
CA LEU A 80 43.10 23.58 -25.54
C LEU A 80 43.96 22.73 -26.48
N ASN A 81 43.54 22.63 -27.73
CA ASN A 81 44.34 22.06 -28.80
C ASN A 81 44.83 23.17 -29.72
N THR A 82 45.77 22.87 -30.58
CA THR A 82 46.34 23.85 -31.54
C THR A 82 45.29 24.46 -32.49
N LYS A 83 44.11 23.88 -32.63
CA LYS A 83 43.03 24.30 -33.54
C LYS A 83 41.71 24.57 -32.82
N ASP A 84 41.46 23.92 -31.69
CA ASP A 84 40.17 23.94 -31.02
C ASP A 84 40.30 24.17 -29.51
N CYS A 85 39.36 24.90 -28.93
CA CYS A 85 39.14 25.05 -27.52
C CYS A 85 37.76 24.54 -27.18
N TYR A 86 37.67 23.57 -26.28
CA TYR A 86 36.37 23.12 -25.76
C TYR A 86 36.38 23.00 -24.24
N SER A 87 35.22 23.11 -23.66
CA SER A 87 35.00 22.93 -22.23
C SER A 87 33.93 21.90 -22.00
N SER A 88 34.08 21.08 -20.97
CA SER A 88 33.07 20.15 -20.48
C SER A 88 32.73 20.46 -19.03
N ALA A 89 31.49 20.32 -18.66
CA ALA A 89 31.01 20.49 -17.31
C ALA A 89 30.32 19.21 -16.85
N TYR A 90 30.63 18.78 -15.65
CA TYR A 90 29.99 17.68 -14.98
C TYR A 90 29.36 18.18 -13.67
N LEU A 91 28.14 17.79 -13.41
CA LEU A 91 27.40 18.16 -12.23
C LEU A 91 26.85 16.88 -11.60
N HIS A 92 27.35 16.54 -10.43
CA HIS A 92 26.83 15.43 -9.66
C HIS A 92 25.76 15.93 -8.71
N PHE A 93 24.56 15.44 -8.96
CA PHE A 93 23.39 15.79 -8.17
C PHE A 93 23.08 14.62 -7.25
N ASN A 94 23.42 14.75 -5.98
CA ASN A 94 22.78 13.93 -4.97
C ASN A 94 21.39 14.53 -4.75
N SER A 95 20.35 13.83 -5.18
CA SER A 95 19.03 14.13 -4.62
C SER A 95 19.25 14.22 -3.11
N ALA A 96 18.94 15.39 -2.52
CA ALA A 96 19.19 15.67 -1.10
C ALA A 96 19.08 14.40 -0.29
N GLU A 97 20.01 14.13 0.63
CA GLU A 97 19.80 13.12 1.65
C GLU A 97 18.45 13.45 2.28
N LYS A 98 17.40 12.87 1.68
CA LYS A 98 16.16 12.67 2.39
C LYS A 98 16.61 11.86 3.57
N GLU A 99 16.40 12.34 4.78
CA GLU A 99 16.58 11.51 5.96
C GLU A 99 15.98 10.16 5.60
N GLU A 100 16.86 9.17 5.36
CA GLU A 100 16.41 7.84 4.98
C GLU A 100 15.56 7.40 6.15
N THR A 101 14.26 7.29 5.93
CA THR A 101 13.36 6.69 6.91
C THR A 101 14.03 5.39 7.32
N LYS A 102 14.39 5.28 8.59
CA LYS A 102 15.21 4.19 9.10
C LYS A 102 14.54 2.89 8.75
N ASN A 103 15.19 2.07 7.92
CA ASN A 103 14.83 0.67 7.79
C ASN A 103 15.07 0.00 9.16
N ILE A 104 13.98 -0.29 9.89
CA ILE A 104 14.06 -0.86 11.24
C ILE A 104 14.51 -2.32 11.16
N TRP A 105 13.92 -3.07 10.23
CA TRP A 105 14.27 -4.47 9.97
C TRP A 105 13.82 -4.92 8.58
N THR A 106 14.47 -5.96 8.09
CA THR A 106 14.07 -6.68 6.88
C THR A 106 13.92 -8.16 7.16
N VAL A 107 12.99 -8.81 6.44
CA VAL A 107 12.81 -10.26 6.49
C VAL A 107 12.81 -10.81 5.08
N GLN A 108 13.64 -11.82 4.83
CA GLN A 108 13.67 -12.53 3.56
C GLN A 108 12.78 -13.75 3.63
N LEU A 109 11.80 -13.83 2.72
CA LEU A 109 10.98 -15.01 2.47
C LEU A 109 11.67 -15.92 1.45
N ASP A 110 11.15 -17.15 1.29
CA ASP A 110 11.71 -18.11 0.32
C ASP A 110 11.40 -17.71 -1.15
N ALA A 111 10.37 -16.90 -1.37
CA ALA A 111 9.95 -16.42 -2.69
C ALA A 111 9.24 -15.06 -2.59
N PRO A 112 8.96 -14.38 -3.72
CA PRO A 112 8.18 -13.15 -3.75
C PRO A 112 6.84 -13.28 -3.05
N LEU A 113 6.33 -12.15 -2.55
CA LEU A 113 5.05 -12.11 -1.86
C LEU A 113 3.91 -12.36 -2.84
N ARG A 114 3.02 -13.31 -2.49
CA ARG A 114 1.82 -13.62 -3.23
C ARG A 114 0.58 -12.91 -2.68
N SER A 115 0.45 -12.86 -1.37
CA SER A 115 -0.68 -12.23 -0.69
C SER A 115 -0.40 -10.77 -0.37
N GLU A 116 -1.43 -10.01 -0.02
CA GLU A 116 -1.23 -8.76 0.70
C GLU A 116 -0.60 -9.01 2.08
N ILE A 117 -0.01 -7.96 2.65
CA ILE A 117 0.49 -7.98 4.02
C ILE A 117 -0.71 -7.84 4.96
N ASN A 118 -0.99 -8.88 5.73
CA ASN A 118 -2.10 -8.88 6.68
C ASN A 118 -1.58 -8.65 8.11
N LEU A 119 -2.10 -7.63 8.76
CA LEU A 119 -1.81 -7.36 10.16
C LEU A 119 -2.70 -8.23 11.05
N VAL A 120 -2.09 -8.97 11.94
CA VAL A 120 -2.77 -9.83 12.92
C VAL A 120 -2.35 -9.47 14.34
N ARG A 121 -3.33 -9.37 15.23
CA ARG A 121 -3.09 -8.97 16.63
C ARG A 121 -2.59 -10.15 17.45
N ASN A 122 -1.44 -10.01 18.07
CA ASN A 122 -0.97 -10.93 19.09
C ASN A 122 -1.76 -10.70 20.38
N HIS A 123 -2.57 -11.65 20.76
CA HIS A 123 -3.44 -11.52 21.92
C HIS A 123 -2.69 -11.57 23.28
N TYR A 124 -1.44 -12.01 23.32
CA TYR A 124 -0.62 -11.99 24.54
C TYR A 124 0.07 -10.64 24.74
N THR A 125 0.81 -10.18 23.73
CA THR A 125 1.62 -8.95 23.81
C THR A 125 0.87 -7.69 23.40
N LYS A 126 -0.28 -7.83 22.75
CA LYS A 126 -1.05 -6.75 22.11
C LYS A 126 -0.33 -6.07 20.95
N LYS A 127 0.84 -6.53 20.56
CA LYS A 127 1.57 -6.08 19.38
C LYS A 127 0.94 -6.62 18.11
N TRP A 128 1.29 -6.04 16.97
CA TRP A 128 0.89 -6.54 15.67
C TRP A 128 1.95 -7.48 15.11
N GLU A 129 1.50 -8.48 14.40
CA GLU A 129 2.31 -9.47 13.67
C GLU A 129 1.86 -9.48 12.22
N LEU A 130 2.71 -9.94 11.31
CA LEU A 130 2.40 -10.02 9.89
C LEU A 130 2.06 -11.46 9.51
N ALA A 131 0.93 -11.65 8.86
CA ALA A 131 0.58 -12.92 8.22
C ALA A 131 0.64 -12.73 6.71
N VAL A 132 1.51 -13.46 6.03
CA VAL A 132 1.78 -13.32 4.59
C VAL A 132 2.00 -14.66 3.92
N GLN A 133 1.70 -14.75 2.62
CA GLN A 133 1.98 -15.94 1.82
C GLN A 133 2.90 -15.59 0.66
N ASP A 134 3.93 -16.41 0.44
CA ASP A 134 4.83 -16.30 -0.71
C ASP A 134 4.31 -17.06 -1.95
N GLU A 135 4.96 -16.88 -3.09
CA GLU A 135 4.61 -17.57 -4.36
C GLU A 135 4.84 -19.08 -4.31
N LEU A 136 5.68 -19.56 -3.41
CA LEU A 136 5.83 -20.98 -3.12
C LEU A 136 4.72 -21.50 -2.21
N LEU A 137 3.69 -20.72 -1.90
CA LEU A 137 2.54 -21.06 -1.06
C LEU A 137 2.89 -21.30 0.42
N ASN A 138 4.01 -20.82 0.91
CA ASN A 138 4.30 -20.84 2.32
C ASN A 138 3.57 -19.69 3.01
N LEU A 139 2.79 -20.01 4.04
CA LEU A 139 2.20 -19.02 4.95
C LEU A 139 3.18 -18.77 6.09
N TYR A 140 3.48 -17.53 6.36
CA TYR A 140 4.37 -17.08 7.44
C TYR A 140 3.58 -16.29 8.48
N LEU A 141 3.99 -16.42 9.73
CA LEU A 141 3.70 -15.44 10.78
C LEU A 141 5.03 -14.81 11.20
N ILE A 142 5.10 -13.48 11.13
CA ILE A 142 6.30 -12.69 11.40
C ILE A 142 6.01 -11.76 12.57
N SER A 143 6.92 -11.69 13.55
CA SER A 143 6.77 -10.84 14.72
C SER A 143 6.90 -9.35 14.40
N SER A 144 6.53 -8.49 15.35
CA SER A 144 6.77 -7.04 15.26
C SER A 144 8.26 -6.65 15.19
N GLN A 145 9.16 -7.58 15.51
CA GLN A 145 10.61 -7.41 15.43
C GLN A 145 11.23 -7.98 14.13
N GLY A 146 10.40 -8.50 13.21
CA GLY A 146 10.88 -9.07 11.96
C GLY A 146 11.34 -10.53 12.07
N GLU A 147 11.01 -11.25 13.14
CA GLU A 147 11.37 -12.66 13.29
C GLU A 147 10.27 -13.57 12.70
N ILE A 148 10.64 -14.55 11.90
CA ILE A 148 9.71 -15.56 11.42
C ILE A 148 9.37 -16.49 12.60
N ILE A 149 8.15 -16.35 13.14
CA ILE A 149 7.67 -17.15 14.27
C ILE A 149 7.44 -18.59 13.80
N TRP A 150 6.82 -18.75 12.66
CA TRP A 150 6.64 -20.04 12.00
C TRP A 150 6.38 -19.86 10.48
N LYS A 151 6.62 -20.94 9.75
CA LYS A 151 6.31 -21.10 8.33
C LYS A 151 5.53 -22.38 8.13
N ARG A 152 4.45 -22.33 7.35
CA ARG A 152 3.62 -23.49 7.01
C ARG A 152 3.33 -23.52 5.51
N LYS A 153 3.63 -24.63 4.86
CA LYS A 153 3.27 -24.87 3.47
C LYS A 153 1.77 -25.11 3.33
N LEU A 154 1.12 -24.38 2.42
CA LEU A 154 -0.23 -24.66 1.97
C LEU A 154 -0.19 -25.35 0.60
N GLU A 155 -1.32 -25.94 0.19
CA GLU A 155 -1.45 -26.58 -1.13
C GLU A 155 -1.90 -25.56 -2.20
N GLU A 156 -2.50 -24.45 -1.77
CA GLU A 156 -3.14 -23.45 -2.62
C GLU A 156 -2.88 -22.04 -2.13
N GLY A 157 -3.07 -21.08 -3.04
CA GLY A 157 -2.99 -19.66 -2.70
C GLY A 157 -4.17 -19.21 -1.85
N ILE A 158 -3.88 -18.36 -0.87
CA ILE A 158 -4.89 -17.67 -0.06
C ILE A 158 -5.64 -16.68 -0.96
N LEU A 159 -6.95 -16.62 -0.79
CA LEU A 159 -7.83 -15.67 -1.46
C LEU A 159 -8.18 -14.52 -0.52
N GLY A 160 -7.79 -13.30 -0.89
CA GLY A 160 -8.06 -12.09 -0.12
C GLY A 160 -7.34 -12.04 1.23
N GLU A 161 -7.96 -11.37 2.19
CA GLU A 161 -7.39 -11.08 3.49
C GLU A 161 -7.46 -12.25 4.48
N ILE A 162 -6.44 -12.35 5.33
CA ILE A 162 -6.44 -13.19 6.52
C ILE A 162 -7.14 -12.41 7.65
N LYS A 163 -8.33 -12.86 8.04
CA LYS A 163 -9.11 -12.21 9.11
C LYS A 163 -8.87 -12.88 10.45
N GLN A 164 -9.15 -12.17 11.54
CA GLN A 164 -9.07 -12.74 12.89
C GLN A 164 -10.45 -12.88 13.52
N ILE A 165 -10.66 -14.00 14.23
CA ILE A 165 -11.85 -14.25 15.05
C ILE A 165 -11.45 -14.66 16.47
N ASP A 166 -12.33 -14.37 17.44
CA ASP A 166 -12.25 -14.90 18.80
C ASP A 166 -13.30 -16.02 18.94
N LEU A 167 -12.93 -17.20 18.41
CA LEU A 167 -13.82 -18.37 18.34
C LEU A 167 -14.41 -18.74 19.70
N TYR A 168 -13.56 -18.73 20.72
CA TYR A 168 -13.88 -19.20 22.07
C TYR A 168 -14.36 -18.09 23.02
N LYS A 169 -14.45 -16.85 22.54
CA LYS A 169 -14.84 -15.66 23.35
C LYS A 169 -13.94 -15.41 24.56
N ASN A 170 -12.66 -15.76 24.43
CA ASN A 170 -11.65 -15.67 25.49
C ASN A 170 -10.52 -14.69 25.18
N LYS A 171 -10.72 -13.83 24.16
CA LYS A 171 -9.76 -12.84 23.67
C LYS A 171 -8.47 -13.46 23.09
N LYS A 172 -8.46 -14.77 22.78
CA LYS A 172 -7.40 -15.42 22.02
C LYS A 172 -7.86 -15.57 20.56
N PHE A 173 -7.12 -14.93 19.67
CA PHE A 173 -7.51 -14.83 18.27
C PHE A 173 -7.00 -16.00 17.43
N GLN A 174 -7.81 -16.41 16.46
CA GLN A 174 -7.47 -17.34 15.40
C GLN A 174 -7.55 -16.64 14.07
N MET A 175 -6.68 -17.01 13.13
CA MET A 175 -6.68 -16.55 11.76
C MET A 175 -7.64 -17.38 10.93
N ILE A 176 -8.56 -16.74 10.20
CA ILE A 176 -9.49 -17.38 9.28
C ILE A 176 -9.30 -16.84 7.88
N PHE A 177 -9.18 -17.73 6.93
CA PHE A 177 -9.02 -17.42 5.50
C PHE A 177 -9.45 -18.63 4.66
N ASN A 178 -9.53 -18.46 3.36
CA ASN A 178 -9.77 -19.59 2.45
C ASN A 178 -8.76 -19.61 1.30
N THR A 179 -8.64 -20.77 0.74
CA THR A 179 -8.06 -21.03 -0.58
C THR A 179 -9.20 -21.37 -1.56
N THR A 180 -8.85 -21.84 -2.75
CA THR A 180 -9.84 -22.23 -3.76
C THR A 180 -10.76 -23.34 -3.26
N ASN A 181 -10.22 -24.33 -2.51
CA ASN A 181 -10.98 -25.52 -2.13
C ASN A 181 -11.19 -25.70 -0.62
N LYS A 182 -10.58 -24.88 0.21
CA LYS A 182 -10.57 -25.05 1.67
C LYS A 182 -10.80 -23.74 2.42
N VAL A 183 -11.50 -23.81 3.56
CA VAL A 183 -11.50 -22.72 4.54
C VAL A 183 -10.67 -23.16 5.73
N PHE A 184 -9.71 -22.35 6.11
CA PHE A 184 -8.77 -22.56 7.22
C PHE A 184 -9.17 -21.76 8.44
N LEU A 185 -8.94 -22.33 9.60
CA LEU A 185 -8.93 -21.64 10.88
C LEU A 185 -7.68 -22.08 11.63
N VAL A 186 -6.76 -21.15 11.84
CA VAL A 186 -5.41 -21.45 12.36
C VAL A 186 -5.16 -20.65 13.63
N ASP A 187 -4.62 -21.29 14.66
CA ASP A 187 -4.20 -20.61 15.88
C ASP A 187 -2.89 -19.82 15.66
N ARG A 188 -2.50 -19.03 16.67
CA ARG A 188 -1.27 -18.24 16.59
C ARG A 188 0.00 -19.10 16.45
N ASN A 189 -0.05 -20.37 16.77
CA ASN A 189 1.09 -21.30 16.64
C ASN A 189 1.13 -22.01 15.28
N GLY A 190 0.27 -21.63 14.33
CA GLY A 190 0.20 -22.22 13.00
C GLY A 190 -0.56 -23.56 12.93
N ARG A 191 -1.30 -23.94 13.99
CA ARG A 191 -2.03 -25.21 14.06
C ARG A 191 -3.49 -25.03 13.68
N ASP A 192 -4.03 -26.03 13.00
CA ASP A 192 -5.45 -26.06 12.67
C ASP A 192 -6.33 -26.15 13.91
N VAL A 193 -7.44 -25.43 13.92
CA VAL A 193 -8.37 -25.35 15.04
C VAL A 193 -9.61 -26.15 14.74
N LEU A 194 -10.03 -27.00 15.67
CA LEU A 194 -11.19 -27.90 15.55
C LEU A 194 -11.05 -28.83 14.32
N LYS A 195 -12.12 -28.87 13.49
CA LYS A 195 -12.18 -29.67 12.26
C LYS A 195 -11.70 -28.92 11.01
N PHE A 196 -11.15 -27.72 11.19
CA PHE A 196 -10.56 -27.00 10.04
C PHE A 196 -9.22 -27.64 9.63
N PRO A 197 -8.84 -27.55 8.33
CA PRO A 197 -9.59 -26.90 7.26
C PRO A 197 -10.83 -27.68 6.86
N ILE A 198 -11.93 -26.98 6.55
CA ILE A 198 -13.10 -27.60 5.95
C ILE A 198 -12.96 -27.58 4.43
N MET A 199 -13.27 -28.71 3.81
CA MET A 199 -13.33 -28.81 2.35
C MET A 199 -14.60 -28.15 1.84
N LEU A 200 -14.47 -27.36 0.78
CA LEU A 200 -15.61 -26.78 0.07
C LEU A 200 -16.21 -27.80 -0.89
N ASP A 201 -17.54 -27.78 -1.04
CA ASP A 201 -18.21 -28.67 -1.99
C ASP A 201 -17.89 -28.31 -3.44
N GLU A 202 -17.60 -27.06 -3.71
CA GLU A 202 -17.21 -26.52 -5.01
C GLU A 202 -16.11 -25.48 -4.84
N PRO A 203 -15.18 -25.36 -5.80
CA PRO A 203 -14.10 -24.40 -5.74
C PRO A 203 -14.63 -22.96 -5.80
N THR A 204 -14.00 -22.06 -5.05
CA THR A 204 -14.28 -20.64 -5.11
C THR A 204 -13.12 -19.83 -5.67
N LYS A 205 -13.42 -18.68 -6.28
CA LYS A 205 -12.45 -17.66 -6.67
C LYS A 205 -12.49 -16.44 -5.78
N LEU A 206 -13.46 -16.39 -4.86
CA LEU A 206 -13.66 -15.24 -3.97
C LEU A 206 -13.18 -15.56 -2.55
N PRO A 207 -12.69 -14.54 -1.84
CA PRO A 207 -12.47 -14.66 -0.41
C PRO A 207 -13.79 -14.88 0.33
N ILE A 208 -13.70 -15.47 1.52
CA ILE A 208 -14.86 -15.64 2.40
C ILE A 208 -15.37 -14.30 2.90
N SER A 209 -16.70 -14.21 3.07
CA SER A 209 -17.30 -13.15 3.85
C SER A 209 -17.49 -13.60 5.30
N LEU A 210 -17.09 -12.76 6.24
CA LEU A 210 -17.19 -13.04 7.67
C LEU A 210 -18.12 -12.03 8.33
N PHE A 211 -19.17 -12.52 8.98
CA PHE A 211 -20.19 -11.68 9.63
C PHE A 211 -20.24 -11.95 11.13
N ASP A 212 -20.34 -10.91 11.92
CA ASP A 212 -20.68 -10.96 13.35
C ASP A 212 -21.87 -10.00 13.59
N TYR A 213 -23.06 -10.47 13.26
CA TYR A 213 -24.30 -9.66 13.20
C TYR A 213 -24.58 -8.88 14.49
N GLU A 214 -24.29 -9.45 15.63
CA GLU A 214 -24.61 -8.89 16.94
C GLU A 214 -23.35 -8.46 17.72
N LYS A 215 -22.18 -8.47 17.06
CA LYS A 215 -20.88 -8.20 17.69
C LYS A 215 -20.61 -9.05 18.93
N ASN A 216 -21.22 -10.25 18.98
CA ASN A 216 -21.17 -11.20 20.09
C ASN A 216 -20.28 -12.41 19.83
N LYS A 217 -19.49 -12.39 18.73
CA LYS A 217 -18.56 -13.43 18.31
C LYS A 217 -19.24 -14.75 17.93
N ASN A 218 -20.47 -14.66 17.45
CA ASN A 218 -21.19 -15.76 16.82
C ASN A 218 -21.06 -15.65 15.29
N TYR A 219 -19.84 -15.79 14.83
CA TYR A 219 -19.48 -15.57 13.43
C TYR A 219 -20.25 -16.46 12.47
N ARG A 220 -20.51 -15.89 11.28
CA ARG A 220 -21.04 -16.57 10.10
C ARG A 220 -20.02 -16.42 8.97
N ILE A 221 -19.80 -17.50 8.26
CA ILE A 221 -18.88 -17.56 7.15
C ILE A 221 -19.70 -17.83 5.89
N LEU A 222 -19.73 -16.87 4.97
CA LEU A 222 -20.37 -17.06 3.67
C LEU A 222 -19.29 -17.34 2.62
N VAL A 223 -19.47 -18.44 1.90
CA VAL A 223 -18.63 -18.85 0.78
C VAL A 223 -19.44 -18.79 -0.49
N SER A 224 -18.97 -18.04 -1.49
CA SER A 224 -19.56 -17.95 -2.81
C SER A 224 -18.72 -18.74 -3.82
N SER A 225 -19.24 -19.89 -4.29
CA SER A 225 -18.60 -20.76 -5.26
C SER A 225 -19.37 -20.70 -6.58
N GLY A 226 -18.91 -19.83 -7.49
CA GLY A 226 -19.66 -19.56 -8.72
C GLY A 226 -21.08 -19.06 -8.42
N LYS A 227 -22.08 -19.86 -8.81
CA LYS A 227 -23.50 -19.55 -8.59
C LYS A 227 -24.06 -20.06 -7.26
N LYS A 228 -23.30 -20.79 -6.48
CA LYS A 228 -23.73 -21.37 -5.20
C LYS A 228 -23.17 -20.63 -4.01
N HIS A 229 -23.97 -20.49 -2.96
CA HIS A 229 -23.65 -19.74 -1.78
C HIS A 229 -23.91 -20.57 -0.52
N PHE A 230 -22.86 -20.81 0.26
CA PHE A 230 -22.91 -21.65 1.45
C PHE A 230 -22.66 -20.83 2.70
N MET A 231 -23.59 -20.89 3.63
CA MET A 231 -23.42 -20.25 4.93
C MET A 231 -23.00 -21.28 5.97
N TYR A 232 -21.90 -20.98 6.67
CA TYR A 232 -21.39 -21.81 7.77
C TYR A 232 -21.44 -21.03 9.07
N ASN A 233 -21.55 -21.77 10.18
CA ASN A 233 -21.32 -21.21 11.51
C ASN A 233 -19.80 -21.16 11.80
N LYS A 234 -19.43 -20.56 12.93
CA LYS A 234 -18.04 -20.42 13.36
C LYS A 234 -17.30 -21.76 13.62
N PHE A 235 -18.01 -22.87 13.70
CA PHE A 235 -17.47 -24.20 13.84
C PHE A 235 -17.32 -24.92 12.49
N GLY A 236 -17.61 -24.24 11.38
CA GLY A 236 -17.54 -24.78 10.02
C GLY A 236 -18.70 -25.73 9.68
N GLU A 237 -19.85 -25.64 10.36
CA GLU A 237 -21.05 -26.40 10.05
C GLU A 237 -21.98 -25.60 9.16
N LYS A 238 -22.51 -26.25 8.10
CA LYS A 238 -23.47 -25.60 7.20
C LYS A 238 -24.73 -25.21 7.96
N ILE A 239 -25.18 -23.97 7.77
CA ILE A 239 -26.41 -23.48 8.37
C ILE A 239 -27.58 -23.85 7.49
N LYS A 240 -28.50 -24.63 8.05
CA LYS A 240 -29.79 -24.91 7.42
C LYS A 240 -30.65 -23.64 7.48
N GLY A 241 -31.29 -23.29 6.36
CA GLY A 241 -32.22 -22.14 6.32
C GLY A 241 -31.65 -20.87 5.69
N TRP A 242 -30.41 -20.82 5.27
CA TRP A 242 -29.91 -19.79 4.35
C TRP A 242 -30.66 -19.87 3.01
N LYS A 243 -31.34 -18.80 2.62
CA LYS A 243 -32.29 -18.83 1.50
C LYS A 243 -31.65 -18.62 0.13
N LEU A 244 -30.68 -17.69 0.02
CA LEU A 244 -29.98 -17.45 -1.23
C LEU A 244 -28.85 -18.48 -1.42
N SER A 245 -29.21 -19.74 -1.60
CA SER A 245 -28.23 -20.81 -1.83
C SER A 245 -27.71 -20.85 -3.28
N ARG A 246 -28.41 -20.20 -4.22
CA ARG A 246 -28.03 -20.17 -5.64
C ARG A 246 -28.51 -18.88 -6.29
N THR A 247 -27.68 -18.35 -7.20
CA THR A 247 -27.93 -17.18 -8.06
C THR A 247 -28.00 -17.57 -9.53
N LEU A 248 -28.39 -16.63 -10.40
CA LEU A 248 -28.49 -16.86 -11.84
C LEU A 248 -27.12 -16.83 -12.53
N SER A 249 -26.21 -16.00 -12.03
CA SER A 249 -24.81 -15.95 -12.48
C SER A 249 -23.85 -15.92 -11.28
N PRO A 250 -22.55 -16.09 -11.47
CA PRO A 250 -21.58 -16.05 -10.38
C PRO A 250 -21.59 -14.71 -9.63
N ALA A 251 -21.32 -14.74 -8.32
CA ALA A 251 -20.97 -13.55 -7.57
C ALA A 251 -19.59 -13.03 -8.04
N ILE A 252 -19.42 -11.71 -8.11
CA ILE A 252 -18.19 -11.04 -8.57
C ILE A 252 -17.32 -10.55 -7.43
N HIS A 253 -17.92 -10.27 -6.27
CA HIS A 253 -17.22 -9.84 -5.06
C HIS A 253 -17.69 -10.66 -3.86
N PRO A 254 -16.88 -10.77 -2.79
CA PRO A 254 -17.37 -11.30 -1.53
C PRO A 254 -18.54 -10.43 -1.03
N ALA A 255 -19.55 -11.06 -0.45
CA ALA A 255 -20.68 -10.34 0.11
C ALA A 255 -20.25 -9.52 1.33
N GLU A 256 -20.78 -8.34 1.49
CA GLU A 256 -20.51 -7.45 2.61
C GLU A 256 -21.74 -7.28 3.50
N HIS A 257 -21.51 -7.03 4.79
CA HIS A 257 -22.59 -6.87 5.77
C HIS A 257 -22.52 -5.51 6.45
N TYR A 258 -23.65 -4.85 6.48
CA TYR A 258 -23.84 -3.55 7.11
C TYR A 258 -25.05 -3.56 8.05
N VAL A 259 -24.99 -2.74 9.10
CA VAL A 259 -26.11 -2.49 10.01
C VAL A 259 -26.50 -1.03 9.87
N ILE A 260 -27.70 -0.76 9.32
CA ILE A 260 -28.21 0.59 9.08
C ILE A 260 -29.59 0.69 9.74
N GLY A 261 -29.80 1.69 10.60
CA GLY A 261 -31.05 1.86 11.33
C GLY A 261 -31.44 0.64 12.16
N GLY A 262 -30.44 -0.10 12.71
CA GLY A 262 -30.67 -1.31 13.50
C GLY A 262 -31.05 -2.55 12.69
N ARG A 263 -31.00 -2.51 11.37
CA ARG A 263 -31.33 -3.64 10.49
C ARG A 263 -30.10 -4.09 9.70
N ASP A 264 -30.01 -5.40 9.44
CA ASP A 264 -28.92 -5.98 8.68
C ASP A 264 -29.19 -5.92 7.17
N TYR A 265 -28.13 -5.63 6.44
CA TYR A 265 -28.09 -5.60 4.98
C TYR A 265 -26.87 -6.38 4.52
N ILE A 266 -27.08 -7.47 3.78
CA ILE A 266 -26.00 -8.23 3.10
C ILE A 266 -26.08 -7.88 1.62
N ILE A 267 -24.99 -7.34 1.10
CA ILE A 267 -24.90 -6.84 -0.28
C ILE A 267 -24.06 -7.83 -1.09
N MET A 268 -24.61 -8.28 -2.21
CA MET A 268 -23.92 -9.22 -3.12
C MET A 268 -24.27 -8.91 -4.58
N ALA A 269 -23.26 -8.79 -5.43
CA ALA A 269 -23.40 -8.53 -6.85
C ALA A 269 -23.09 -9.77 -7.70
N GLU A 270 -23.87 -9.96 -8.78
CA GLU A 270 -23.66 -11.00 -9.78
C GLU A 270 -23.05 -10.44 -11.08
N GLU A 271 -22.31 -11.27 -11.82
CA GLU A 271 -21.74 -10.89 -13.13
C GLU A 271 -22.79 -10.39 -14.14
N ASN A 272 -24.03 -10.89 -14.06
CA ASN A 272 -25.12 -10.48 -14.94
C ASN A 272 -25.75 -9.13 -14.58
N GLY A 273 -25.13 -8.42 -13.62
CA GLY A 273 -25.57 -7.09 -13.18
C GLY A 273 -26.63 -7.08 -12.10
N THR A 274 -27.06 -8.24 -11.56
CA THR A 274 -28.02 -8.28 -10.46
C THR A 274 -27.34 -7.89 -9.16
N LEU A 275 -27.99 -6.99 -8.41
CA LEU A 275 -27.58 -6.62 -7.06
C LEU A 275 -28.60 -7.18 -6.06
N HIS A 276 -28.12 -7.99 -5.13
CA HIS A 276 -28.89 -8.51 -4.02
C HIS A 276 -28.63 -7.70 -2.76
N ILE A 277 -29.70 -7.26 -2.12
CA ILE A 277 -29.69 -6.64 -0.80
C ILE A 277 -30.55 -7.51 0.11
N LEU A 278 -29.90 -8.26 1.00
CA LEU A 278 -30.50 -9.36 1.74
C LEU A 278 -30.56 -9.08 3.24
N ASN A 279 -31.42 -9.81 3.93
CA ASN A 279 -31.42 -9.91 5.38
C ASN A 279 -30.49 -11.06 5.86
N ARG A 280 -30.38 -11.25 7.19
CA ARG A 280 -29.56 -12.33 7.82
C ARG A 280 -29.92 -13.75 7.37
N LYS A 281 -31.13 -13.95 6.85
CA LYS A 281 -31.58 -15.27 6.37
C LYS A 281 -31.29 -15.49 4.89
N GLY A 282 -30.77 -14.48 4.19
CA GLY A 282 -30.59 -14.53 2.75
C GLY A 282 -31.87 -14.30 1.95
N GLU A 283 -32.88 -13.67 2.56
CA GLU A 283 -34.11 -13.26 1.89
C GLU A 283 -33.90 -11.83 1.35
N SER A 284 -34.47 -11.54 0.17
CA SER A 284 -34.42 -10.19 -0.39
C SER A 284 -35.09 -9.19 0.56
N ARG A 285 -34.34 -8.14 0.91
CA ARG A 285 -34.85 -7.02 1.71
C ARG A 285 -35.23 -5.85 0.83
N ILE A 286 -34.45 -5.61 -0.21
CA ILE A 286 -34.68 -4.54 -1.19
C ILE A 286 -34.48 -5.14 -2.57
N GLN A 287 -35.36 -4.83 -3.50
CA GLN A 287 -35.28 -5.25 -4.89
C GLN A 287 -34.72 -4.11 -5.73
N ILE A 288 -33.65 -4.38 -6.45
CA ILE A 288 -33.13 -3.50 -7.47
C ILE A 288 -33.53 -4.06 -8.82
N SER A 289 -34.33 -3.31 -9.58
CA SER A 289 -34.84 -3.76 -10.88
C SER A 289 -33.85 -3.50 -12.01
N GLU A 290 -33.04 -2.48 -11.87
CA GLU A 290 -32.05 -2.11 -12.86
C GLU A 290 -30.80 -3.01 -12.79
N LYS A 291 -30.28 -3.39 -13.95
CA LYS A 291 -29.04 -4.13 -14.07
C LYS A 291 -27.86 -3.18 -14.10
N ILE A 292 -26.79 -3.49 -13.35
CA ILE A 292 -25.58 -2.69 -13.28
C ILE A 292 -24.43 -3.46 -13.94
N GLU A 293 -23.77 -2.86 -14.90
CA GLU A 293 -22.59 -3.45 -15.54
C GLU A 293 -21.36 -3.30 -14.63
N PHE A 294 -21.29 -4.13 -13.59
CA PHE A 294 -20.23 -4.07 -12.58
C PHE A 294 -18.83 -4.18 -13.18
N SER A 295 -17.90 -3.42 -12.65
CA SER A 295 -16.45 -3.48 -12.91
C SER A 295 -15.74 -4.34 -11.86
N GLN A 296 -14.43 -4.20 -11.76
CA GLN A 296 -13.64 -4.76 -10.66
C GLN A 296 -13.78 -3.97 -9.35
N ASN A 297 -14.37 -2.78 -9.40
CA ASN A 297 -14.62 -1.97 -8.22
C ASN A 297 -15.69 -2.61 -7.34
N THR A 298 -15.42 -2.73 -6.05
CA THR A 298 -16.39 -3.19 -5.06
C THR A 298 -17.52 -2.18 -4.87
N ILE A 299 -18.64 -2.63 -4.30
CA ILE A 299 -19.74 -1.75 -3.95
C ILE A 299 -19.43 -1.18 -2.56
N GLN A 300 -19.20 0.11 -2.49
CA GLN A 300 -18.91 0.81 -1.24
C GLN A 300 -20.20 1.35 -0.63
N VAL A 301 -20.35 1.25 0.69
CA VAL A 301 -21.48 1.82 1.40
C VAL A 301 -21.08 3.09 2.14
N ILE A 302 -21.64 4.21 1.71
CA ILE A 302 -21.61 5.46 2.45
C ILE A 302 -22.72 5.37 3.51
N GLN A 303 -22.30 5.03 4.73
CA GLN A 303 -23.25 4.73 5.80
C GLN A 303 -23.64 5.98 6.57
N GLY A 304 -24.93 6.34 6.51
CA GLY A 304 -25.56 7.31 7.39
C GLY A 304 -26.20 6.66 8.62
N LYS A 305 -27.01 7.41 9.35
CA LYS A 305 -27.76 6.90 10.51
C LYS A 305 -28.96 6.05 10.12
N THR A 306 -29.57 6.34 9.00
CA THR A 306 -30.78 5.68 8.47
C THR A 306 -30.57 5.25 7.01
N THR A 307 -31.50 4.50 6.45
CA THR A 307 -31.49 4.11 5.04
C THR A 307 -31.57 5.30 4.10
N GLU A 308 -32.34 6.32 4.46
CA GLU A 308 -32.51 7.55 3.67
C GLU A 308 -31.23 8.41 3.60
N THR A 309 -30.36 8.26 4.59
CA THR A 309 -29.06 8.98 4.66
C THR A 309 -27.88 8.09 4.28
N SER A 310 -28.14 6.88 3.82
CA SER A 310 -27.13 5.92 3.38
C SER A 310 -27.28 5.63 1.90
N MET A 311 -26.18 5.35 1.21
CA MET A 311 -26.20 4.92 -0.18
C MET A 311 -25.07 3.93 -0.47
N MET A 312 -25.23 3.15 -1.52
CA MET A 312 -24.19 2.31 -2.10
C MET A 312 -23.62 3.01 -3.32
N VAL A 313 -22.30 2.98 -3.47
CA VAL A 313 -21.61 3.60 -4.62
C VAL A 313 -20.69 2.57 -5.26
N THR A 314 -20.71 2.53 -6.59
CA THR A 314 -19.73 1.79 -7.38
C THR A 314 -19.46 2.51 -8.69
N ILE A 315 -18.37 2.17 -9.37
CA ILE A 315 -18.13 2.61 -10.76
C ILE A 315 -18.29 1.40 -11.65
N ASP A 316 -19.16 1.51 -12.62
CA ASP A 316 -19.43 0.45 -13.59
C ASP A 316 -18.27 0.26 -14.59
N LYS A 317 -18.35 -0.78 -15.44
CA LYS A 317 -17.28 -1.07 -16.42
C LYS A 317 -17.13 0.00 -17.52
N ASN A 318 -18.12 0.90 -17.67
CA ASN A 318 -18.08 1.99 -18.61
C ASN A 318 -17.50 3.28 -17.98
N GLY A 319 -17.19 3.25 -16.68
CA GLY A 319 -16.69 4.39 -15.92
C GLY A 319 -17.79 5.25 -15.32
N ALA A 320 -19.07 4.86 -15.41
CA ALA A 320 -20.16 5.61 -14.81
C ALA A 320 -20.30 5.29 -13.33
N GLN A 321 -20.33 6.33 -12.49
CA GLN A 321 -20.64 6.18 -11.08
C GLN A 321 -22.14 5.84 -10.91
N LYS A 322 -22.44 4.82 -10.12
CA LYS A 322 -23.78 4.38 -9.76
C LYS A 322 -24.00 4.62 -8.29
N ASN A 323 -24.97 5.49 -7.98
CA ASN A 323 -25.42 5.77 -6.63
C ASN A 323 -26.74 5.01 -6.39
N ILE A 324 -26.70 3.99 -5.59
CA ILE A 324 -27.82 3.06 -5.37
C ILE A 324 -28.39 3.33 -3.98
N LEU A 325 -29.65 3.68 -3.93
CA LEU A 325 -30.34 4.02 -2.68
C LEU A 325 -30.94 2.77 -2.02
N PHE A 326 -31.17 2.85 -0.71
CA PHE A 326 -31.77 1.76 0.07
C PHE A 326 -33.32 1.66 -0.08
N ASP A 327 -33.93 2.43 -0.98
CA ASP A 327 -35.29 2.24 -1.47
C ASP A 327 -35.36 1.39 -2.75
N GLY A 328 -34.20 1.08 -3.33
CA GLY A 328 -34.05 0.27 -4.55
C GLY A 328 -33.91 1.08 -5.83
N SER A 329 -33.93 2.39 -5.75
CA SER A 329 -33.68 3.28 -6.89
C SER A 329 -32.20 3.53 -7.13
N ILE A 330 -31.85 3.91 -8.37
CA ILE A 330 -30.53 4.40 -8.72
C ILE A 330 -30.64 5.89 -8.98
N ASP A 331 -29.93 6.68 -8.17
CA ASP A 331 -29.89 8.12 -8.35
C ASP A 331 -28.96 8.49 -9.51
N SER A 332 -29.55 9.03 -10.57
CA SER A 332 -28.86 9.51 -11.76
C SER A 332 -28.56 11.01 -11.73
N SER A 333 -28.97 11.73 -10.69
CA SER A 333 -28.78 13.19 -10.58
C SER A 333 -27.30 13.58 -10.39
N LEU A 334 -26.50 12.69 -9.82
CA LEU A 334 -25.07 12.84 -9.63
C LEU A 334 -24.32 11.87 -10.55
N GLN A 335 -24.39 12.10 -11.87
CA GLN A 335 -23.65 11.30 -12.82
C GLN A 335 -22.23 11.84 -12.99
N PHE A 336 -21.27 11.19 -12.35
CA PHE A 336 -19.86 11.33 -12.68
C PHE A 336 -19.48 10.21 -13.64
N SER A 337 -18.81 10.56 -14.73
CA SER A 337 -18.22 9.60 -15.66
C SER A 337 -16.70 9.70 -15.56
N PHE A 338 -16.10 8.55 -15.30
CA PHE A 338 -14.65 8.40 -15.25
C PHE A 338 -14.17 7.62 -16.46
N GLU A 339 -12.87 7.61 -16.67
CA GLU A 339 -12.29 6.74 -17.68
C GLU A 339 -12.50 5.26 -17.33
N LYS A 340 -12.59 4.40 -18.35
CA LYS A 340 -12.65 2.96 -18.18
C LYS A 340 -11.46 2.47 -17.36
N ASN A 341 -11.69 1.49 -16.49
CA ASN A 341 -10.70 0.91 -15.58
C ASN A 341 -10.17 1.88 -14.49
N THR A 342 -10.86 2.97 -14.20
CA THR A 342 -10.59 3.76 -13.00
C THR A 342 -10.87 2.90 -11.77
N GLN A 343 -9.88 2.75 -10.91
CA GLN A 343 -10.04 2.11 -9.61
C GLN A 343 -10.69 3.11 -8.65
N TYR A 344 -11.64 2.64 -7.88
CA TYR A 344 -12.40 3.47 -6.96
C TYR A 344 -12.54 2.79 -5.61
N GLU A 345 -12.29 3.54 -4.57
CA GLU A 345 -12.53 3.14 -3.18
C GLU A 345 -13.12 4.31 -2.39
N PHE A 346 -14.07 4.01 -1.52
CA PHE A 346 -14.55 4.95 -0.52
C PHE A 346 -14.09 4.49 0.85
N SER A 347 -13.22 5.26 1.47
CA SER A 347 -12.64 4.92 2.76
C SER A 347 -12.55 6.13 3.68
N LYS A 348 -12.99 5.98 4.92
CA LYS A 348 -12.91 7.05 5.94
C LYS A 348 -13.49 8.41 5.49
N GLY A 349 -14.57 8.39 4.71
CA GLY A 349 -15.20 9.60 4.18
C GLY A 349 -14.52 10.18 2.94
N HIS A 350 -13.51 9.52 2.39
CA HIS A 350 -12.77 9.97 1.21
C HIS A 350 -13.11 9.11 -0.01
N ASN A 351 -13.27 9.77 -1.15
CA ASN A 351 -13.34 9.14 -2.46
C ASN A 351 -11.93 9.07 -3.02
N ILE A 352 -11.41 7.86 -3.23
CA ILE A 352 -10.08 7.59 -3.75
C ILE A 352 -10.21 7.03 -5.15
N ARG A 353 -9.53 7.62 -6.11
CA ARG A 353 -9.52 7.21 -7.51
C ARG A 353 -8.10 7.12 -8.01
N THR A 354 -7.76 5.99 -8.61
CA THR A 354 -6.47 5.80 -9.30
C THR A 354 -6.71 5.40 -10.74
N LYS A 355 -5.99 6.04 -11.64
CA LYS A 355 -6.04 5.75 -13.07
C LYS A 355 -4.67 5.98 -13.70
N GLY A 356 -4.05 4.89 -14.17
CA GLY A 356 -2.67 4.96 -14.69
C GLY A 356 -1.73 5.52 -13.62
N ASP A 357 -1.15 6.67 -13.89
CA ASP A 357 -0.24 7.41 -13.03
C ASP A 357 -0.90 8.55 -12.22
N VAL A 358 -2.23 8.67 -12.27
CA VAL A 358 -2.96 9.74 -11.56
C VAL A 358 -3.69 9.20 -10.34
N LEU A 359 -3.45 9.84 -9.21
CA LEU A 359 -4.18 9.67 -7.95
C LEU A 359 -5.05 10.90 -7.70
N ASN A 360 -6.34 10.68 -7.43
CA ASN A 360 -7.26 11.73 -7.03
C ASN A 360 -7.99 11.31 -5.75
N VAL A 361 -7.86 12.10 -4.71
CA VAL A 361 -8.51 11.87 -3.42
C VAL A 361 -9.33 13.09 -3.06
N ASN A 362 -10.60 12.89 -2.74
CA ASN A 362 -11.49 13.95 -2.29
C ASN A 362 -12.17 13.54 -0.98
N GLY A 363 -11.99 14.30 0.05
CA GLY A 363 -12.59 14.03 1.36
C GLY A 363 -12.32 15.13 2.39
N PRO A 364 -12.78 14.92 3.62
CA PRO A 364 -12.76 15.98 4.63
C PRO A 364 -11.35 16.32 5.14
N LYS A 365 -10.39 15.41 5.08
CA LYS A 365 -9.03 15.63 5.59
C LYS A 365 -7.97 15.69 4.49
N ILE A 366 -8.13 14.92 3.42
CA ILE A 366 -7.23 14.91 2.27
C ILE A 366 -8.03 15.29 1.04
N ASN A 367 -7.53 16.26 0.29
CA ASN A 367 -8.09 16.68 -0.99
C ASN A 367 -6.93 16.90 -1.96
N LEU A 368 -6.56 15.85 -2.68
CA LEU A 368 -5.32 15.74 -3.42
C LEU A 368 -5.58 15.28 -4.85
N MET A 369 -4.95 15.94 -5.82
CA MET A 369 -4.75 15.41 -7.16
C MET A 369 -3.25 15.40 -7.44
N TYR A 370 -2.71 14.21 -7.67
CA TYR A 370 -1.28 14.03 -7.87
C TYR A 370 -1.03 13.14 -9.09
N SER A 371 -0.15 13.58 -9.98
CA SER A 371 0.31 12.82 -11.14
C SER A 371 1.73 12.36 -10.90
N PHE A 372 1.91 11.05 -11.02
CA PHE A 372 3.23 10.41 -10.92
C PHE A 372 3.80 10.27 -12.34
N ASP A 373 5.12 10.33 -12.44
CA ASP A 373 5.79 10.23 -13.72
C ASP A 373 5.82 8.76 -14.19
N GLU A 374 5.08 8.44 -15.24
CA GLU A 374 4.98 7.10 -15.84
C GLU A 374 4.70 5.92 -14.88
N ALA A 375 4.00 6.14 -13.77
CA ALA A 375 3.74 5.15 -12.75
C ALA A 375 2.63 4.14 -13.11
N GLU A 376 2.69 2.96 -12.53
CA GLU A 376 1.59 1.98 -12.45
C GLU A 376 1.12 1.88 -11.00
N LEU A 377 0.08 2.62 -10.65
CA LEU A 377 -0.37 2.73 -9.27
C LEU A 377 -1.19 1.52 -8.83
N LEU A 378 -0.86 0.98 -7.67
CA LEU A 378 -1.72 0.07 -6.92
C LEU A 378 -2.81 0.87 -6.20
N PRO A 379 -3.92 0.22 -5.75
CA PRO A 379 -4.94 0.87 -4.94
C PRO A 379 -4.33 1.57 -3.73
N ALA A 380 -4.62 2.85 -3.59
CA ALA A 380 -4.12 3.65 -2.48
C ALA A 380 -4.91 3.33 -1.20
N LYS A 381 -4.23 3.31 -0.05
CA LYS A 381 -4.85 3.03 1.26
C LYS A 381 -4.79 4.24 2.18
N ILE A 382 -5.90 4.49 2.88
CA ILE A 382 -6.01 5.53 3.90
C ILE A 382 -5.87 4.91 5.28
N PHE A 383 -5.09 5.58 6.12
CA PHE A 383 -4.91 5.25 7.53
C PHE A 383 -5.31 6.45 8.38
N ASP A 384 -6.15 6.20 9.38
CA ASP A 384 -6.68 7.23 10.29
C ASP A 384 -6.21 6.92 11.71
N PHE A 385 -5.26 7.69 12.18
CA PHE A 385 -4.78 7.67 13.56
C PHE A 385 -5.30 8.92 14.29
N SER A 386 -5.33 8.88 15.61
CA SER A 386 -5.96 9.93 16.43
C SER A 386 -5.53 11.34 16.09
N ASP A 387 -4.28 11.54 15.68
CA ASP A 387 -3.70 12.86 15.48
C ASP A 387 -3.47 13.20 13.99
N HIS A 388 -3.27 12.16 13.14
CA HIS A 388 -2.92 12.34 11.74
C HIS A 388 -3.62 11.37 10.81
N PHE A 389 -3.79 11.82 9.58
CA PHE A 389 -4.37 11.08 8.50
C PHE A 389 -3.31 10.83 7.43
N TYR A 390 -3.16 9.58 7.00
CA TYR A 390 -2.15 9.20 6.03
C TYR A 390 -2.77 8.52 4.82
N LEU A 391 -2.15 8.72 3.67
CA LEU A 391 -2.50 8.07 2.42
C LEU A 391 -1.24 7.41 1.84
N SER A 392 -1.25 6.10 1.73
CA SER A 392 -0.18 5.34 1.08
C SER A 392 -0.58 4.96 -0.34
N VAL A 393 0.32 5.16 -1.29
CA VAL A 393 0.18 4.70 -2.66
C VAL A 393 1.50 4.13 -3.16
N THR A 394 1.43 3.03 -3.90
CA THR A 394 2.61 2.34 -4.42
C THR A 394 2.60 2.37 -5.95
N ASP A 395 3.69 2.86 -6.53
CA ASP A 395 4.02 2.67 -7.94
C ASP A 395 4.71 1.32 -8.10
N LYS A 396 3.99 0.36 -8.68
CA LYS A 396 4.48 -1.00 -8.91
C LYS A 396 5.60 -1.04 -9.96
N LYS A 397 5.53 -0.18 -10.99
CA LYS A 397 6.53 -0.12 -12.07
C LYS A 397 7.85 0.43 -11.54
N GLY A 398 7.81 1.53 -10.80
CA GLY A 398 8.98 2.17 -10.22
C GLY A 398 9.45 1.55 -8.91
N SER A 399 8.71 0.59 -8.34
CA SER A 399 8.97 -0.02 -7.02
C SER A 399 9.09 1.03 -5.91
N LYS A 400 8.20 2.01 -5.90
CA LYS A 400 8.21 3.16 -4.99
C LYS A 400 6.91 3.25 -4.21
N THR A 401 7.00 3.30 -2.89
CA THR A 401 5.85 3.56 -2.01
C THR A 401 5.93 4.98 -1.50
N TYR A 402 4.89 5.74 -1.76
CA TYR A 402 4.70 7.13 -1.32
C TYR A 402 3.78 7.15 -0.11
N LEU A 403 4.03 8.07 0.80
CA LEU A 403 3.17 8.33 1.95
C LEU A 403 2.88 9.83 2.04
N PHE A 404 1.61 10.18 1.97
CA PHE A 404 1.11 11.54 2.11
C PHE A 404 0.51 11.71 3.50
N ARG A 405 0.64 12.92 4.04
CA ARG A 405 -0.02 13.34 5.28
C ARG A 405 -1.28 14.15 4.95
N ASP A 406 -2.07 14.49 5.94
CA ASP A 406 -3.25 15.36 5.86
C ASP A 406 -2.96 16.78 5.34
N THR A 407 -1.71 17.18 5.24
CA THR A 407 -1.25 18.41 4.56
C THR A 407 -1.27 18.32 3.04
N ASN A 408 -1.60 17.17 2.45
CA ASN A 408 -1.49 16.83 1.01
C ASN A 408 -0.04 16.79 0.48
N GLU A 409 0.93 16.74 1.37
CA GLU A 409 2.35 16.66 1.02
C GLU A 409 2.89 15.25 1.24
N ILE A 410 3.88 14.90 0.43
CA ILE A 410 4.65 13.67 0.64
C ILE A 410 5.51 13.88 1.88
N ILE A 411 5.50 12.92 2.79
CA ILE A 411 6.33 12.93 4.01
C ILE A 411 7.81 12.91 3.60
N ASP A 412 8.62 13.66 4.32
CA ASP A 412 10.06 13.68 4.13
C ASP A 412 10.66 12.27 4.19
N GLY A 413 11.64 12.00 3.35
CA GLY A 413 12.21 10.67 3.20
C GLY A 413 11.46 9.74 2.25
N PHE A 414 10.25 10.06 1.79
CA PHE A 414 9.52 9.30 0.76
C PHE A 414 9.77 9.84 -0.66
N PRO A 415 9.66 8.99 -1.72
CA PRO A 415 9.22 7.59 -1.68
C PRO A 415 10.29 6.62 -1.20
N LEU A 416 9.83 5.53 -0.57
CA LEU A 416 10.67 4.41 -0.17
C LEU A 416 10.53 3.23 -1.14
N TYR A 417 11.51 2.32 -1.11
CA TYR A 417 11.46 1.11 -1.91
C TYR A 417 10.34 0.20 -1.44
N GLY A 418 9.44 -0.16 -2.36
CA GLY A 418 8.33 -1.06 -2.10
C GLY A 418 7.53 -1.35 -3.35
N LYS A 419 7.08 -2.58 -3.52
CA LYS A 419 6.36 -3.07 -4.70
C LYS A 419 4.95 -3.55 -4.42
N THR A 420 4.60 -3.69 -3.14
CA THR A 420 3.25 -4.02 -2.69
C THR A 420 2.61 -2.82 -2.02
N THR A 421 1.29 -2.81 -1.95
CA THR A 421 0.58 -1.78 -1.20
C THR A 421 1.10 -1.70 0.23
N GLY A 422 1.59 -0.52 0.60
CA GLY A 422 2.14 -0.27 1.94
C GLY A 422 1.07 -0.37 3.02
N VAL A 423 1.43 -0.95 4.17
CA VAL A 423 0.58 -1.02 5.36
C VAL A 423 1.22 -0.20 6.47
N LEU A 424 0.45 0.71 7.05
CA LEU A 424 0.92 1.62 8.10
C LEU A 424 0.32 1.22 9.44
N GLN A 425 1.16 1.00 10.46
CA GLN A 425 0.73 0.62 11.80
C GLN A 425 1.85 0.82 12.83
N ASP A 426 1.51 1.22 14.06
CA ASP A 426 2.39 1.04 15.21
C ASP A 426 2.43 -0.45 15.57
N LEU A 427 3.51 -1.14 15.12
CA LEU A 427 3.62 -2.61 15.26
C LEU A 427 3.87 -3.06 16.69
N ASN A 428 4.64 -2.30 17.44
CA ASN A 428 5.17 -2.73 18.74
C ASN A 428 4.52 -1.98 19.92
N ASN A 429 3.58 -1.04 19.65
CA ASN A 429 2.87 -0.16 20.58
C ASN A 429 3.83 0.76 21.37
N ASP A 430 4.84 1.32 20.69
CA ASP A 430 5.75 2.35 21.24
C ASP A 430 5.31 3.78 20.89
N GLY A 431 4.29 3.91 20.06
CA GLY A 431 3.76 5.18 19.58
C GLY A 431 4.34 5.62 18.24
N GLU A 432 5.34 4.92 17.72
CA GLU A 432 5.96 5.21 16.43
C GLU A 432 5.28 4.40 15.31
N LEU A 433 5.01 5.06 14.18
CA LEU A 433 4.39 4.40 13.04
C LEU A 433 5.43 3.66 12.21
N ASN A 434 5.02 2.51 11.69
CA ASN A 434 5.81 1.67 10.83
C ASN A 434 5.11 1.54 9.48
N LEU A 435 5.83 1.78 8.37
CA LEU A 435 5.40 1.43 7.04
C LEU A 435 5.98 0.07 6.65
N ILE A 436 5.11 -0.89 6.35
CA ILE A 436 5.49 -2.22 5.94
C ILE A 436 5.16 -2.40 4.46
N THR A 437 6.14 -2.83 3.67
CA THR A 437 5.97 -3.14 2.25
C THR A 437 6.89 -4.30 1.85
N SER A 438 6.80 -4.79 0.63
CA SER A 438 7.71 -5.85 0.14
C SER A 438 8.38 -5.47 -1.16
N GLY A 439 9.56 -6.05 -1.39
CA GLY A 439 10.32 -5.97 -2.64
C GLY A 439 10.04 -7.12 -3.60
N GLU A 440 10.77 -7.15 -4.71
CA GLU A 440 10.59 -8.12 -5.79
C GLU A 440 10.99 -9.56 -5.42
N THR A 441 11.97 -9.70 -4.54
CA THR A 441 12.58 -11.01 -4.21
C THR A 441 11.98 -11.67 -2.97
N GLY A 442 10.85 -11.14 -2.45
CA GLY A 442 10.23 -11.62 -1.22
C GLY A 442 10.83 -11.05 0.06
N THR A 443 11.61 -9.99 -0.04
CA THR A 443 12.07 -9.22 1.12
C THR A 443 10.93 -8.34 1.61
N ILE A 444 10.59 -8.44 2.88
CA ILE A 444 9.66 -7.52 3.57
C ILE A 444 10.51 -6.45 4.26
N PHE A 445 10.12 -5.21 4.11
CA PHE A 445 10.74 -4.05 4.71
C PHE A 445 9.82 -3.44 5.76
N ASN A 446 10.39 -3.04 6.87
CA ASN A 446 9.75 -2.22 7.89
C ASN A 446 10.50 -0.91 8.03
N TYR A 447 9.86 0.18 7.72
CA TYR A 447 10.41 1.53 7.79
C TYR A 447 9.76 2.32 8.93
N ALA A 448 10.56 3.08 9.69
CA ALA A 448 10.03 4.07 10.61
C ALA A 448 9.38 5.22 9.81
N VAL A 449 8.29 5.76 10.33
CA VAL A 449 7.62 6.94 9.79
C VAL A 449 7.62 8.00 10.89
N ASP A 450 8.44 9.04 10.69
CA ASP A 450 8.58 10.17 11.61
C ASP A 450 7.43 11.20 11.48
#